data_cc84f41769e7c734f4a6e806de72d4a1
#
_entry.id   cc84f41769e7c734f4a6e806de72d4a1
#
_cell.length_a   1.000
_cell.length_b   1.000
_cell.length_c   1.000
_cell.angle_alpha   90.00
_cell.angle_beta   90.00
_cell.angle_gamma   90.00
#
_symmetry.space_group_name_H-M   'P 1'
#
loop_
_entity.id
_entity.type
_entity.pdbx_description
1 polymer ?
#
loop_
_entity_poly.entity_id
_entity_poly.type
_entity_poly.pdbx_seq_one_letter_code
_entity_poly.pdbx_strand_id
1 'polypeptide(L)'
;MKTNIIIQAREGSTRFPLKVLQKINNKTILQILYERLTFSKNTNKIIFSIPKKNNDNLIRHLKELKYEYFLGDEKDVLSRYYNTSTKFPSDIIVRITADCPLVDPKMLDEMIDLFISSKSDYTSNTLPPTFPDGLDIEIFNFKSLKKSYDEANTDFDREHVTSYIRNNNFFKKTNFKSDIDYSKFRITLDEKEDLIVISNILNYYNNKELFLWKDIKNLIQKKSKLFMANLKTKRNEGAKLGTGQKLWKRAKNIIPGGNMLLSKRPEMFLPENWPSYFSKAKGCKVWDMDNKQYFDMSMMGIGTNTLGYGHPDVDKAVMEVVNKGNMST
;
A
#
# COMPACT_ATOMS: atom_id res chain seq x y z
N MET A 1 -15.13 -24.26 -8.28
CA MET A 1 -15.16 -22.88 -7.75
C MET A 1 -14.53 -21.96 -8.78
N LYS A 2 -15.15 -20.81 -9.02
CA LYS A 2 -14.60 -19.82 -9.94
C LYS A 2 -13.68 -18.87 -9.19
N THR A 3 -12.46 -18.69 -9.69
CA THR A 3 -11.43 -17.83 -9.08
C THR A 3 -11.04 -16.71 -10.03
N ASN A 4 -11.14 -15.47 -9.60
CA ASN A 4 -10.69 -14.31 -10.37
C ASN A 4 -9.52 -13.59 -9.66
N ILE A 5 -8.54 -13.16 -10.45
CA ILE A 5 -7.48 -12.26 -9.99
C ILE A 5 -7.95 -10.83 -10.17
N ILE A 6 -7.91 -10.04 -9.12
CA ILE A 6 -8.13 -8.59 -9.18
C ILE A 6 -6.81 -7.88 -8.89
N ILE A 7 -6.28 -7.20 -9.90
CA ILE A 7 -5.04 -6.44 -9.81
C ILE A 7 -5.39 -4.99 -9.48
N GLN A 8 -4.96 -4.52 -8.32
CA GLN A 8 -5.06 -3.12 -7.93
C GLN A 8 -3.95 -2.30 -8.60
N ALA A 9 -4.34 -1.31 -9.41
CA ALA A 9 -3.39 -0.43 -10.08
C ALA A 9 -3.84 1.03 -10.02
N ARG A 10 -2.88 1.98 -10.04
CA ARG A 10 -3.11 3.42 -10.18
C ARG A 10 -1.87 4.12 -10.74
N GLU A 11 -2.05 5.27 -11.41
CA GLU A 11 -0.94 6.12 -11.88
C GLU A 11 -0.33 6.94 -10.74
N GLY A 12 -1.16 7.37 -9.78
CA GLY A 12 -0.78 8.27 -8.70
C GLY A 12 0.10 7.61 -7.65
N SER A 13 1.39 7.49 -7.92
CA SER A 13 2.41 7.16 -6.92
C SER A 13 3.24 8.40 -6.62
N THR A 14 3.33 8.79 -5.34
CA THR A 14 4.11 9.97 -4.91
C THR A 14 5.61 9.74 -4.96
N ARG A 15 6.06 8.51 -4.71
CA ARG A 15 7.49 8.13 -4.70
C ARG A 15 8.04 7.87 -6.10
N PHE A 16 7.28 7.21 -6.93
CA PHE A 16 7.65 6.90 -8.31
C PHE A 16 6.41 7.01 -9.22
N PRO A 17 6.14 8.20 -9.79
CA PRO A 17 5.00 8.43 -10.67
C PRO A 17 5.01 7.49 -11.87
N LEU A 18 3.81 7.03 -12.29
CA LEU A 18 3.64 6.12 -13.42
C LEU A 18 4.43 4.80 -13.31
N LYS A 19 4.76 4.36 -12.08
CA LYS A 19 5.61 3.18 -11.85
C LYS A 19 5.13 1.93 -12.59
N VAL A 20 3.83 1.69 -12.64
CA VAL A 20 3.26 0.48 -13.30
C VAL A 20 3.35 0.53 -14.83
N LEU A 21 3.56 1.70 -15.42
CA LEU A 21 3.78 1.93 -16.84
C LEU A 21 5.27 2.03 -17.23
N GLN A 22 6.19 1.96 -16.26
CA GLN A 22 7.63 1.88 -16.55
C GLN A 22 7.91 0.63 -17.37
N LYS A 23 8.86 0.75 -18.30
CA LYS A 23 9.18 -0.34 -19.22
C LYS A 23 10.51 -1.00 -18.88
N ILE A 24 10.54 -2.31 -18.95
CA ILE A 24 11.74 -3.12 -18.99
C ILE A 24 11.65 -3.94 -20.27
N ASN A 25 12.65 -3.82 -21.15
CA ASN A 25 12.74 -4.56 -22.40
C ASN A 25 11.44 -4.49 -23.25
N ASN A 26 10.94 -3.26 -23.44
CA ASN A 26 9.74 -2.92 -24.21
C ASN A 26 8.38 -3.34 -23.59
N LYS A 27 8.34 -4.08 -22.50
CA LYS A 27 7.12 -4.43 -21.77
C LYS A 27 6.95 -3.54 -20.56
N THR A 28 5.74 -3.05 -20.30
CA THR A 28 5.46 -2.33 -19.05
C THR A 28 5.45 -3.30 -17.86
N ILE A 29 5.70 -2.79 -16.66
CA ILE A 29 5.62 -3.56 -15.42
C ILE A 29 4.27 -4.30 -15.31
N LEU A 30 3.19 -3.63 -15.68
CA LEU A 30 1.84 -4.17 -15.69
C LEU A 30 1.69 -5.31 -16.71
N GLN A 31 2.28 -5.21 -17.92
CA GLN A 31 2.28 -6.29 -18.91
C GLN A 31 3.04 -7.51 -18.40
N ILE A 32 4.21 -7.30 -17.81
CA ILE A 32 5.02 -8.39 -17.24
C ILE A 32 4.21 -9.16 -16.20
N LEU A 33 3.56 -8.44 -15.27
CA LEU A 33 2.69 -9.06 -14.27
C LEU A 33 1.54 -9.85 -14.92
N TYR A 34 0.81 -9.22 -15.83
CA TYR A 34 -0.35 -9.85 -16.48
C TYR A 34 0.04 -11.14 -17.19
N GLU A 35 1.07 -11.09 -18.05
CA GLU A 35 1.55 -12.24 -18.82
C GLU A 35 1.98 -13.39 -17.89
N ARG A 36 2.66 -13.08 -16.79
CA ARG A 36 3.04 -14.11 -15.81
C ARG A 36 1.84 -14.75 -15.14
N LEU A 37 0.82 -13.97 -14.79
CA LEU A 37 -0.39 -14.48 -14.16
C LEU A 37 -1.24 -15.35 -15.08
N THR A 38 -1.12 -15.20 -16.41
CA THR A 38 -1.82 -16.10 -17.36
C THR A 38 -1.35 -17.55 -17.31
N PHE A 39 -0.19 -17.82 -16.69
CA PHE A 39 0.32 -19.18 -16.47
C PHE A 39 -0.32 -19.89 -15.26
N SER A 40 -1.12 -19.20 -14.45
CA SER A 40 -1.89 -19.84 -13.38
C SER A 40 -2.98 -20.74 -13.98
N LYS A 41 -3.10 -21.95 -13.44
CA LYS A 41 -4.06 -22.97 -13.91
C LYS A 41 -5.39 -22.92 -13.14
N ASN A 42 -5.37 -22.31 -11.95
CA ASN A 42 -6.51 -22.30 -11.03
C ASN A 42 -7.31 -20.98 -11.11
N THR A 43 -7.03 -20.13 -12.11
CA THR A 43 -7.69 -18.82 -12.25
C THR A 43 -8.51 -18.72 -13.55
N ASN A 44 -9.60 -17.96 -13.49
CA ASN A 44 -10.54 -17.82 -14.60
C ASN A 44 -10.37 -16.50 -15.35
N LYS A 45 -10.21 -15.40 -14.62
CA LYS A 45 -10.07 -14.05 -15.18
C LYS A 45 -9.05 -13.23 -14.43
N ILE A 46 -8.41 -12.31 -15.15
CA ILE A 46 -7.53 -11.27 -14.59
C ILE A 46 -8.17 -9.92 -14.89
N ILE A 47 -8.50 -9.15 -13.86
CA ILE A 47 -9.20 -7.89 -13.97
C ILE A 47 -8.39 -6.80 -13.27
N PHE A 48 -8.17 -5.66 -13.93
CA PHE A 48 -7.58 -4.48 -13.30
C PHE A 48 -8.63 -3.65 -12.60
N SER A 49 -8.45 -3.40 -11.29
CA SER A 49 -9.31 -2.53 -10.50
C SER A 49 -8.60 -1.19 -10.28
N ILE A 50 -9.04 -0.15 -10.99
CA ILE A 50 -8.37 1.15 -11.09
C ILE A 50 -9.28 2.31 -10.69
N PRO A 51 -8.74 3.43 -10.17
CA PRO A 51 -9.54 4.63 -9.87
C PRO A 51 -10.12 5.26 -11.14
N LYS A 52 -11.30 5.88 -11.00
CA LYS A 52 -11.98 6.58 -12.11
C LYS A 52 -11.24 7.82 -12.60
N LYS A 53 -10.54 8.53 -11.68
CA LYS A 53 -9.89 9.82 -11.95
C LYS A 53 -8.38 9.66 -12.01
N ASN A 54 -7.71 10.54 -12.77
CA ASN A 54 -6.25 10.67 -12.84
C ASN A 54 -5.53 9.36 -13.24
N ASN A 55 -6.10 8.59 -14.18
CA ASN A 55 -5.55 7.33 -14.65
C ASN A 55 -5.70 7.17 -16.18
N ASP A 56 -5.66 8.26 -16.92
CA ASP A 56 -5.96 8.26 -18.37
C ASP A 56 -4.92 7.47 -19.18
N ASN A 57 -3.63 7.56 -18.82
CA ASN A 57 -2.58 6.79 -19.48
C ASN A 57 -2.73 5.30 -19.20
N LEU A 58 -3.04 4.93 -17.95
CA LEU A 58 -3.27 3.54 -17.57
C LEU A 58 -4.49 2.96 -18.28
N ILE A 59 -5.61 3.72 -18.32
CA ILE A 59 -6.82 3.31 -19.02
C ILE A 59 -6.56 3.10 -20.51
N ARG A 60 -5.83 4.04 -21.16
CA ARG A 60 -5.45 3.92 -22.56
C ARG A 60 -4.63 2.65 -22.80
N HIS A 61 -3.62 2.44 -21.96
CA HIS A 61 -2.74 1.28 -22.06
C HIS A 61 -3.50 -0.05 -21.90
N LEU A 62 -4.42 -0.15 -20.92
CA LEU A 62 -5.24 -1.34 -20.73
C LEU A 62 -6.18 -1.61 -21.94
N LYS A 63 -6.72 -0.54 -22.54
CA LYS A 63 -7.54 -0.65 -23.77
C LYS A 63 -6.71 -1.14 -24.97
N GLU A 64 -5.52 -0.61 -25.17
CA GLU A 64 -4.59 -1.04 -26.25
C GLU A 64 -4.25 -2.51 -26.13
N LEU A 65 -4.04 -2.99 -24.89
CA LEU A 65 -3.75 -4.40 -24.60
C LEU A 65 -5.00 -5.29 -24.54
N LYS A 66 -6.20 -4.73 -24.62
CA LYS A 66 -7.49 -5.42 -24.48
C LYS A 66 -7.62 -6.17 -23.14
N TYR A 67 -7.06 -5.62 -22.07
CA TYR A 67 -7.19 -6.18 -20.72
C TYR A 67 -8.50 -5.77 -20.08
N GLU A 68 -9.13 -6.69 -19.33
CA GLU A 68 -10.35 -6.39 -18.58
C GLU A 68 -10.06 -5.45 -17.42
N TYR A 69 -10.88 -4.42 -17.22
CA TYR A 69 -10.73 -3.49 -16.11
C TYR A 69 -12.07 -2.97 -15.56
N PHE A 70 -12.03 -2.49 -14.33
CA PHE A 70 -13.13 -1.84 -13.62
C PHE A 70 -12.68 -0.48 -13.08
N LEU A 71 -13.53 0.53 -13.21
CA LEU A 71 -13.31 1.89 -12.70
C LEU A 71 -14.12 2.11 -11.43
N GLY A 72 -13.44 2.43 -10.31
CA GLY A 72 -14.09 2.66 -9.02
C GLY A 72 -13.54 3.84 -8.25
N ASP A 73 -13.83 3.92 -6.96
CA ASP A 73 -13.39 4.99 -6.08
C ASP A 73 -11.86 4.95 -5.87
N GLU A 74 -11.23 6.11 -5.71
CA GLU A 74 -9.80 6.23 -5.51
C GLU A 74 -9.39 5.92 -4.07
N LYS A 75 -10.12 6.46 -3.09
CA LYS A 75 -9.82 6.34 -1.67
C LYS A 75 -10.43 5.09 -1.07
N ASP A 76 -11.68 4.80 -1.44
CA ASP A 76 -12.38 3.61 -0.98
C ASP A 76 -12.05 2.40 -1.88
N VAL A 77 -10.87 1.85 -1.65
CA VAL A 77 -10.36 0.70 -2.42
C VAL A 77 -11.17 -0.55 -2.13
N LEU A 78 -11.66 -0.72 -0.90
CA LEU A 78 -12.53 -1.85 -0.52
C LEU A 78 -13.83 -1.84 -1.33
N SER A 79 -14.50 -0.69 -1.44
CA SER A 79 -15.66 -0.51 -2.33
C SER A 79 -15.33 -0.86 -3.78
N ARG A 80 -14.16 -0.46 -4.26
CA ARG A 80 -13.71 -0.76 -5.61
C ARG A 80 -13.53 -2.26 -5.84
N TYR A 81 -12.95 -3.00 -4.87
CA TYR A 81 -12.85 -4.46 -4.92
C TYR A 81 -14.22 -5.14 -4.89
N TYR A 82 -15.10 -4.71 -4.00
CA TYR A 82 -16.47 -5.23 -3.91
C TYR A 82 -17.23 -5.06 -5.23
N ASN A 83 -17.23 -3.84 -5.79
CA ASN A 83 -17.91 -3.55 -7.04
C ASN A 83 -17.26 -4.27 -8.24
N THR A 84 -15.94 -4.42 -8.27
CA THR A 84 -15.24 -5.25 -9.27
C THR A 84 -15.73 -6.69 -9.20
N SER A 85 -15.78 -7.26 -7.99
CA SER A 85 -16.22 -8.65 -7.77
C SER A 85 -17.71 -8.85 -8.08
N THR A 86 -18.54 -7.85 -7.91
CA THR A 86 -19.96 -7.87 -8.28
C THR A 86 -20.13 -7.87 -9.80
N LYS A 87 -19.33 -7.05 -10.53
CA LYS A 87 -19.35 -7.02 -11.99
C LYS A 87 -18.75 -8.28 -12.62
N PHE A 88 -17.73 -8.85 -12.00
CA PHE A 88 -17.05 -10.06 -12.46
C PHE A 88 -17.17 -11.16 -11.38
N PRO A 89 -18.33 -11.83 -11.28
CA PRO A 89 -18.59 -12.75 -10.17
C PRO A 89 -17.62 -13.92 -10.12
N SER A 90 -17.14 -14.22 -8.91
CA SER A 90 -16.32 -15.38 -8.58
C SER A 90 -16.52 -15.80 -7.12
N ASP A 91 -16.28 -17.06 -6.81
CA ASP A 91 -16.35 -17.61 -5.45
C ASP A 91 -15.12 -17.18 -4.63
N ILE A 92 -13.96 -17.17 -5.31
CA ILE A 92 -12.65 -16.86 -4.76
C ILE A 92 -12.07 -15.64 -5.48
N ILE A 93 -11.53 -14.72 -4.70
CA ILE A 93 -10.89 -13.51 -5.17
C ILE A 93 -9.42 -13.57 -4.76
N VAL A 94 -8.54 -13.42 -5.74
CA VAL A 94 -7.10 -13.23 -5.54
C VAL A 94 -6.80 -11.73 -5.65
N ARG A 95 -6.22 -11.16 -4.63
CA ARG A 95 -5.75 -9.77 -4.62
C ARG A 95 -4.25 -9.73 -4.90
N ILE A 96 -3.87 -8.98 -5.92
CA ILE A 96 -2.49 -8.67 -6.29
C ILE A 96 -2.37 -7.18 -6.55
N THR A 97 -1.22 -6.59 -6.24
CA THR A 97 -0.93 -5.20 -6.54
C THR A 97 -0.04 -5.09 -7.78
N ALA A 98 -0.31 -4.10 -8.64
CA ALA A 98 0.35 -3.97 -9.94
C ALA A 98 1.85 -3.65 -9.88
N ASP A 99 2.37 -3.34 -8.70
CA ASP A 99 3.78 -3.11 -8.43
C ASP A 99 4.57 -4.38 -8.09
N CYS A 100 3.93 -5.55 -8.16
CA CYS A 100 4.52 -6.86 -7.91
C CYS A 100 4.69 -7.67 -9.22
N PRO A 101 5.56 -7.23 -10.17
CA PRO A 101 5.62 -7.81 -11.51
C PRO A 101 6.11 -9.25 -11.57
N LEU A 102 6.76 -9.73 -10.51
CA LEU A 102 7.40 -11.04 -10.47
C LEU A 102 6.61 -12.09 -9.69
N VAL A 103 5.32 -11.84 -9.39
CA VAL A 103 4.45 -12.83 -8.74
C VAL A 103 4.54 -14.18 -9.46
N ASP A 104 4.67 -15.24 -8.67
CA ASP A 104 4.81 -16.61 -9.17
C ASP A 104 3.43 -17.26 -9.36
N PRO A 105 3.05 -17.62 -10.60
CA PRO A 105 1.76 -18.24 -10.88
C PRO A 105 1.61 -19.64 -10.29
N LYS A 106 2.70 -20.39 -10.11
CA LYS A 106 2.67 -21.71 -9.47
C LYS A 106 2.44 -21.57 -7.97
N MET A 107 3.11 -20.62 -7.31
CA MET A 107 2.86 -20.30 -5.90
C MET A 107 1.42 -19.82 -5.70
N LEU A 108 0.88 -19.05 -6.63
CA LEU A 108 -0.53 -18.64 -6.61
C LEU A 108 -1.46 -19.87 -6.65
N ASP A 109 -1.23 -20.83 -7.54
CA ASP A 109 -2.03 -22.05 -7.64
C ASP A 109 -1.95 -22.87 -6.33
N GLU A 110 -0.74 -23.05 -5.77
CA GLU A 110 -0.54 -23.73 -4.49
C GLU A 110 -1.28 -23.01 -3.33
N MET A 111 -1.32 -21.68 -3.34
CA MET A 111 -2.06 -20.90 -2.34
C MET A 111 -3.58 -21.01 -2.52
N ILE A 112 -4.08 -21.11 -3.75
CA ILE A 112 -5.51 -21.36 -4.02
C ILE A 112 -5.90 -22.73 -3.49
N ASP A 113 -5.08 -23.77 -3.74
CA ASP A 113 -5.32 -25.11 -3.24
C ASP A 113 -5.30 -25.15 -1.70
N LEU A 114 -4.37 -24.43 -1.07
CA LEU A 114 -4.33 -24.28 0.38
C LEU A 114 -5.58 -23.59 0.93
N PHE A 115 -6.03 -22.51 0.27
CA PHE A 115 -7.26 -21.79 0.66
C PHE A 115 -8.48 -22.70 0.65
N ILE A 116 -8.62 -23.50 -0.41
CA ILE A 116 -9.74 -24.45 -0.56
C ILE A 116 -9.66 -25.58 0.48
N SER A 117 -8.51 -26.23 0.59
CA SER A 117 -8.33 -27.39 1.48
C SER A 117 -8.44 -27.02 2.96
N SER A 118 -7.94 -25.87 3.36
CA SER A 118 -8.05 -25.35 4.72
C SER A 118 -9.44 -24.81 5.07
N LYS A 119 -10.32 -24.62 4.09
CA LYS A 119 -11.62 -23.95 4.25
C LYS A 119 -11.47 -22.60 4.96
N SER A 120 -10.49 -21.82 4.53
CA SER A 120 -10.18 -20.50 5.09
C SER A 120 -11.11 -19.43 4.53
N ASP A 121 -11.32 -18.38 5.30
CA ASP A 121 -11.95 -17.14 4.83
C ASP A 121 -10.94 -16.19 4.18
N TYR A 122 -9.66 -16.35 4.56
CA TYR A 122 -8.53 -15.57 4.08
C TYR A 122 -7.24 -16.38 4.12
N THR A 123 -6.48 -16.35 3.03
CA THR A 123 -5.12 -16.92 2.96
C THR A 123 -4.17 -15.87 2.40
N SER A 124 -2.99 -15.75 2.98
CA SER A 124 -1.95 -14.89 2.43
C SER A 124 -0.55 -15.47 2.70
N ASN A 125 0.46 -14.89 2.07
CA ASN A 125 1.87 -15.19 2.36
C ASN A 125 2.57 -14.05 3.11
N THR A 126 1.78 -13.17 3.75
CA THR A 126 2.28 -11.92 4.37
C THR A 126 2.07 -11.82 5.88
N LEU A 127 1.54 -12.88 6.56
CA LEU A 127 1.15 -12.83 7.97
C LEU A 127 1.67 -14.02 8.82
N PRO A 128 2.94 -14.00 9.24
CA PRO A 128 4.04 -13.10 8.90
C PRO A 128 4.62 -13.39 7.51
N PRO A 129 5.27 -12.37 6.87
CA PRO A 129 5.92 -12.57 5.59
C PRO A 129 7.20 -13.41 5.75
N THR A 130 7.40 -14.35 4.83
CA THR A 130 8.63 -15.16 4.72
C THR A 130 9.19 -15.14 3.29
N PHE A 131 8.42 -14.63 2.33
CA PHE A 131 8.84 -14.40 0.95
C PHE A 131 9.34 -12.96 0.76
N PRO A 132 10.13 -12.70 -0.30
CA PRO A 132 10.48 -11.33 -0.69
C PRO A 132 9.24 -10.43 -0.85
N ASP A 133 9.39 -9.16 -0.48
CA ASP A 133 8.40 -8.13 -0.78
C ASP A 133 8.24 -8.00 -2.31
N GLY A 134 7.03 -8.17 -2.83
CA GLY A 134 6.74 -8.23 -4.26
C GLY A 134 6.30 -9.61 -4.77
N LEU A 135 6.22 -10.62 -3.88
CA LEU A 135 5.52 -11.88 -4.14
C LEU A 135 4.22 -11.97 -3.33
N ASP A 136 3.66 -10.84 -2.95
CA ASP A 136 2.52 -10.76 -2.05
C ASP A 136 1.24 -11.18 -2.75
N ILE A 137 0.56 -12.18 -2.18
CA ILE A 137 -0.70 -12.73 -2.65
C ILE A 137 -1.66 -12.82 -1.48
N GLU A 138 -2.88 -12.34 -1.69
CA GLU A 138 -3.97 -12.45 -0.73
C GLU A 138 -5.17 -13.11 -1.41
N ILE A 139 -5.79 -14.07 -0.75
CA ILE A 139 -6.92 -14.86 -1.27
C ILE A 139 -8.04 -14.84 -0.24
N PHE A 140 -9.25 -14.54 -0.68
CA PHE A 140 -10.44 -14.53 0.16
C PHE A 140 -11.68 -14.86 -0.65
N ASN A 141 -12.76 -15.31 0.03
CA ASN A 141 -14.03 -15.56 -0.62
C ASN A 141 -14.86 -14.27 -0.73
N PHE A 142 -15.84 -14.27 -1.63
CA PHE A 142 -16.74 -13.13 -1.83
C PHE A 142 -17.54 -12.79 -0.55
N LYS A 143 -17.90 -13.79 0.27
CA LYS A 143 -18.61 -13.58 1.54
C LYS A 143 -17.78 -12.73 2.51
N SER A 144 -16.48 -13.02 2.63
CA SER A 144 -15.56 -12.26 3.48
C SER A 144 -15.38 -10.83 2.97
N LEU A 145 -15.26 -10.65 1.64
CA LEU A 145 -15.20 -9.34 1.03
C LEU A 145 -16.48 -8.53 1.28
N LYS A 146 -17.66 -9.14 1.09
CA LYS A 146 -18.95 -8.50 1.34
C LYS A 146 -19.08 -8.08 2.79
N LYS A 147 -18.77 -8.96 3.74
CA LYS A 147 -18.81 -8.64 5.17
C LYS A 147 -17.88 -7.48 5.51
N SER A 148 -16.66 -7.47 4.95
CA SER A 148 -15.74 -6.34 5.14
C SER A 148 -16.30 -5.04 4.56
N TYR A 149 -16.91 -5.09 3.38
CA TYR A 149 -17.53 -3.93 2.74
C TYR A 149 -18.68 -3.36 3.58
N ASP A 150 -19.52 -4.22 4.15
CA ASP A 150 -20.69 -3.84 4.95
C ASP A 150 -20.29 -3.28 6.34
N GLU A 151 -19.22 -3.79 6.96
CA GLU A 151 -18.89 -3.53 8.36
C GLU A 151 -17.66 -2.63 8.58
N ALA A 152 -16.73 -2.54 7.61
CA ALA A 152 -15.55 -1.69 7.74
C ALA A 152 -15.94 -0.20 7.68
N ASN A 153 -15.65 0.53 8.76
CA ASN A 153 -16.05 1.93 8.96
C ASN A 153 -14.87 2.89 9.15
N THR A 154 -13.62 2.41 9.11
CA THR A 154 -12.43 3.25 9.20
C THR A 154 -11.85 3.53 7.81
N ASP A 155 -11.30 4.73 7.60
CA ASP A 155 -10.62 5.08 6.35
C ASP A 155 -9.47 4.10 6.05
N PHE A 156 -8.79 3.63 7.11
CA PHE A 156 -7.72 2.64 6.99
C PHE A 156 -8.21 1.31 6.40
N ASP A 157 -9.34 0.78 6.89
CA ASP A 157 -9.91 -0.48 6.37
C ASP A 157 -10.46 -0.30 4.95
N ARG A 158 -11.04 0.87 4.66
CA ARG A 158 -11.54 1.20 3.31
C ARG A 158 -10.40 1.33 2.29
N GLU A 159 -9.23 1.86 2.68
CA GLU A 159 -8.05 1.98 1.82
C GLU A 159 -7.32 0.64 1.63
N HIS A 160 -7.18 -0.15 2.73
CA HIS A 160 -6.31 -1.34 2.73
C HIS A 160 -7.02 -2.66 2.42
N VAL A 161 -8.29 -2.64 2.04
CA VAL A 161 -9.11 -3.77 1.54
C VAL A 161 -9.24 -4.94 2.53
N THR A 162 -8.14 -5.55 2.91
CA THR A 162 -8.09 -6.78 3.71
C THR A 162 -7.77 -6.55 5.19
N SER A 163 -7.52 -5.29 5.60
CA SER A 163 -7.20 -4.96 7.00
C SER A 163 -8.31 -5.37 7.95
N TYR A 164 -9.57 -5.16 7.59
CA TYR A 164 -10.72 -5.61 8.38
C TYR A 164 -10.71 -7.13 8.59
N ILE A 165 -10.46 -7.92 7.52
CA ILE A 165 -10.38 -9.40 7.62
C ILE A 165 -9.19 -9.79 8.50
N ARG A 166 -8.03 -9.18 8.27
CA ARG A 166 -6.78 -9.50 8.96
C ARG A 166 -6.85 -9.26 10.46
N ASN A 167 -7.51 -8.16 10.87
CA ASN A 167 -7.59 -7.73 12.27
C ASN A 167 -8.77 -8.32 13.02
N ASN A 168 -9.71 -8.99 12.35
CA ASN A 168 -10.90 -9.54 12.98
C ASN A 168 -10.77 -11.07 13.18
N ASN A 169 -10.94 -11.53 14.41
CA ASN A 169 -10.82 -12.96 14.77
C ASN A 169 -11.99 -13.83 14.29
N PHE A 170 -13.05 -13.22 13.79
CA PHE A 170 -14.18 -13.93 13.21
C PHE A 170 -13.79 -14.72 11.95
N PHE A 171 -12.81 -14.23 11.18
CA PHE A 171 -12.38 -14.88 9.96
C PHE A 171 -11.32 -15.96 10.23
N LYS A 172 -11.48 -17.12 9.62
CA LYS A 172 -10.47 -18.18 9.60
C LYS A 172 -9.36 -17.81 8.64
N LYS A 173 -8.15 -17.65 9.17
CA LYS A 173 -6.97 -17.18 8.41
C LYS A 173 -5.92 -18.27 8.31
N THR A 174 -5.32 -18.41 7.13
CA THR A 174 -4.18 -19.31 6.88
C THR A 174 -3.03 -18.52 6.26
N ASN A 175 -1.80 -18.84 6.66
CA ASN A 175 -0.61 -18.23 6.09
C ASN A 175 0.22 -19.25 5.33
N PHE A 176 0.55 -18.94 4.08
CA PHE A 176 1.47 -19.71 3.25
C PHE A 176 2.90 -19.22 3.51
N LYS A 177 3.79 -20.12 3.93
CA LYS A 177 5.14 -19.78 4.39
C LYS A 177 6.21 -20.49 3.59
N SER A 178 7.35 -19.81 3.41
CA SER A 178 8.60 -20.44 2.99
C SER A 178 9.30 -21.05 4.20
N ASP A 179 10.03 -22.15 3.98
CA ASP A 179 10.83 -22.82 5.02
C ASP A 179 11.96 -21.91 5.56
N ILE A 180 12.48 -21.02 4.71
CA ILE A 180 13.51 -20.05 5.05
C ILE A 180 12.94 -18.65 4.86
N ASP A 181 13.26 -17.73 5.77
CA ASP A 181 12.84 -16.33 5.70
C ASP A 181 13.68 -15.54 4.69
N TYR A 182 13.01 -15.11 3.61
CA TYR A 182 13.54 -14.21 2.57
C TYR A 182 12.90 -12.81 2.61
N SER A 183 12.12 -12.49 3.64
CA SER A 183 11.35 -11.24 3.74
C SER A 183 12.19 -9.96 3.71
N LYS A 184 13.49 -10.08 3.95
CA LYS A 184 14.45 -8.98 3.82
C LYS A 184 14.74 -8.54 2.38
N PHE A 185 14.45 -9.40 1.40
CA PHE A 185 14.61 -9.05 0.00
C PHE A 185 13.37 -8.37 -0.54
N ARG A 186 13.59 -7.52 -1.55
CA ARG A 186 12.54 -6.69 -2.12
C ARG A 186 12.61 -6.73 -3.65
N ILE A 187 11.49 -7.13 -4.27
CA ILE A 187 11.30 -7.25 -5.72
C ILE A 187 9.95 -6.66 -6.17
N THR A 188 9.34 -5.81 -5.32
CA THR A 188 8.22 -4.92 -5.67
C THR A 188 8.76 -3.61 -6.25
N LEU A 189 7.93 -2.83 -6.94
CA LEU A 189 8.30 -1.55 -7.56
C LEU A 189 7.63 -0.37 -6.85
N ASP A 190 8.35 0.28 -5.95
CA ASP A 190 7.89 1.51 -5.30
C ASP A 190 8.83 2.69 -5.53
N GLU A 191 10.11 2.42 -5.74
CA GLU A 191 11.18 3.40 -5.90
C GLU A 191 12.03 3.08 -7.14
N LYS A 192 12.89 4.01 -7.55
CA LYS A 192 13.75 3.81 -8.75
C LYS A 192 14.74 2.67 -8.56
N GLU A 193 15.23 2.48 -7.36
CA GLU A 193 16.16 1.41 -6.99
C GLU A 193 15.51 0.03 -7.13
N ASP A 194 14.21 -0.07 -6.90
CA ASP A 194 13.45 -1.31 -7.11
C ASP A 194 13.44 -1.70 -8.60
N LEU A 195 13.31 -0.71 -9.49
CA LEU A 195 13.35 -0.96 -10.95
C LEU A 195 14.68 -1.59 -11.38
N ILE A 196 15.79 -1.18 -10.76
CA ILE A 196 17.11 -1.76 -11.03
C ILE A 196 17.13 -3.25 -10.67
N VAL A 197 16.62 -3.60 -9.48
CA VAL A 197 16.58 -4.99 -9.02
C VAL A 197 15.70 -5.85 -9.94
N ILE A 198 14.50 -5.38 -10.27
CA ILE A 198 13.58 -6.09 -11.16
C ILE A 198 14.21 -6.29 -12.55
N SER A 199 14.84 -5.22 -13.10
CA SER A 199 15.55 -5.29 -14.38
C SER A 199 16.69 -6.29 -14.36
N ASN A 200 17.49 -6.32 -13.29
CA ASN A 200 18.57 -7.28 -13.12
C ASN A 200 18.07 -8.73 -13.16
N ILE A 201 16.95 -9.01 -12.48
CA ILE A 201 16.35 -10.35 -12.45
C ILE A 201 15.83 -10.74 -13.84
N LEU A 202 15.06 -9.87 -14.51
CA LEU A 202 14.52 -10.13 -15.84
C LEU A 202 15.62 -10.34 -16.88
N ASN A 203 16.66 -9.51 -16.85
CA ASN A 203 17.81 -9.64 -17.76
C ASN A 203 18.60 -10.92 -17.50
N TYR A 204 18.78 -11.34 -16.25
CA TYR A 204 19.45 -12.59 -15.91
C TYR A 204 18.75 -13.81 -16.53
N TYR A 205 17.42 -13.80 -16.57
CA TYR A 205 16.64 -14.85 -17.21
C TYR A 205 16.36 -14.61 -18.71
N ASN A 206 17.07 -13.69 -19.35
CA ASN A 206 16.90 -13.35 -20.76
C ASN A 206 15.44 -13.06 -21.14
N ASN A 207 14.74 -12.40 -20.26
CA ASN A 207 13.32 -12.07 -20.40
C ASN A 207 12.40 -13.30 -20.62
N LYS A 208 12.80 -14.47 -20.12
CA LYS A 208 11.87 -15.61 -20.08
C LYS A 208 10.56 -15.16 -19.45
N GLU A 209 9.45 -15.44 -20.12
CA GLU A 209 8.12 -15.11 -19.61
C GLU A 209 7.82 -15.82 -18.28
N LEU A 210 8.37 -17.03 -18.10
CA LEU A 210 8.16 -17.81 -16.89
C LEU A 210 9.49 -18.30 -16.29
N PHE A 211 9.81 -17.75 -15.12
CA PHE A 211 10.67 -18.33 -14.09
C PHE A 211 9.92 -18.28 -12.76
N LEU A 212 10.17 -19.19 -11.86
CA LEU A 212 9.40 -19.40 -10.65
C LEU A 212 10.12 -18.85 -9.40
N TRP A 213 9.44 -18.81 -8.28
CA TRP A 213 10.04 -18.45 -7.00
C TRP A 213 11.30 -19.26 -6.67
N LYS A 214 11.30 -20.57 -6.95
CA LYS A 214 12.49 -21.41 -6.76
C LYS A 214 13.71 -20.92 -7.53
N ASP A 215 13.50 -20.33 -8.70
CA ASP A 215 14.56 -19.78 -9.53
C ASP A 215 15.08 -18.48 -8.94
N ILE A 216 14.18 -17.59 -8.49
CA ILE A 216 14.55 -16.36 -7.76
C ILE A 216 15.30 -16.72 -6.46
N LYS A 217 14.83 -17.72 -5.70
CA LYS A 217 15.50 -18.22 -4.50
C LYS A 217 16.94 -18.65 -4.79
N ASN A 218 17.14 -19.43 -5.84
CA ASN A 218 18.46 -19.86 -6.29
C ASN A 218 19.34 -18.67 -6.72
N LEU A 219 18.73 -17.67 -7.38
CA LEU A 219 19.45 -16.45 -7.79
C LEU A 219 19.88 -15.62 -6.59
N ILE A 220 19.06 -15.48 -5.56
CA ILE A 220 19.40 -14.80 -4.30
C ILE A 220 20.62 -15.47 -3.66
N GLN A 221 20.65 -16.80 -3.62
CA GLN A 221 21.75 -17.56 -3.02
C GLN A 221 23.05 -17.45 -3.81
N LYS A 222 22.97 -17.49 -5.15
CA LYS A 222 24.17 -17.52 -6.02
C LYS A 222 24.66 -16.13 -6.44
N LYS A 223 23.79 -15.14 -6.54
CA LYS A 223 24.04 -13.81 -7.12
C LYS A 223 23.39 -12.69 -6.29
N SER A 224 23.56 -12.73 -4.97
CA SER A 224 22.97 -11.75 -4.04
C SER A 224 23.22 -10.28 -4.41
N LYS A 225 24.33 -9.99 -5.09
CA LYS A 225 24.66 -8.63 -5.58
C LYS A 225 23.58 -8.03 -6.48
N LEU A 226 22.80 -8.83 -7.21
CA LEU A 226 21.72 -8.34 -8.07
C LEU A 226 20.56 -7.69 -7.28
N PHE A 227 20.47 -7.98 -5.98
CA PHE A 227 19.41 -7.50 -5.08
C PHE A 227 19.86 -6.37 -4.16
N MET A 228 21.06 -5.82 -4.33
CA MET A 228 21.63 -4.87 -3.36
C MET A 228 21.15 -3.43 -3.53
N ALA A 229 20.63 -3.06 -4.70
CA ALA A 229 20.28 -1.66 -5.01
C ALA A 229 19.24 -1.08 -4.05
N ASN A 230 18.33 -1.90 -3.53
CA ASN A 230 17.21 -1.48 -2.68
C ASN A 230 17.22 -2.06 -1.24
N LEU A 231 18.31 -2.65 -0.78
CA LEU A 231 18.39 -3.29 0.55
C LEU A 231 18.11 -2.33 1.72
N LYS A 232 18.25 -1.03 1.52
CA LYS A 232 17.98 -0.02 2.56
C LYS A 232 16.49 0.29 2.72
N THR A 233 15.68 -0.07 1.72
CA THR A 233 14.23 0.19 1.73
C THR A 233 13.50 -0.91 2.50
N LYS A 234 12.83 -0.54 3.57
CA LYS A 234 12.10 -1.49 4.41
C LYS A 234 10.75 -1.87 3.80
N ARG A 235 10.33 -3.13 3.99
CA ARG A 235 8.99 -3.61 3.61
C ARG A 235 7.90 -2.77 4.26
N ASN A 236 6.89 -2.39 3.47
CA ASN A 236 5.74 -1.60 3.93
C ASN A 236 6.12 -0.28 4.62
N GLU A 237 7.28 0.30 4.30
CA GLU A 237 7.69 1.57 4.89
C GLU A 237 6.64 2.66 4.70
N GLY A 238 6.01 2.72 3.52
CA GLY A 238 4.94 3.66 3.23
C GLY A 238 3.61 3.35 3.94
N ALA A 239 3.33 2.09 4.27
CA ALA A 239 2.09 1.67 4.94
C ALA A 239 2.17 1.78 6.47
N LYS A 240 3.37 1.64 7.04
CA LYS A 240 3.60 1.80 8.49
C LYS A 240 3.58 3.26 8.94
N LEU A 241 3.78 4.20 8.02
CA LEU A 241 3.78 5.61 8.33
C LEU A 241 2.37 6.16 8.27
N GLY A 242 1.92 6.82 9.33
CA GLY A 242 0.72 7.64 9.35
C GLY A 242 0.80 8.81 8.38
N THR A 243 -0.34 9.45 8.13
CA THR A 243 -0.46 10.61 7.22
C THR A 243 0.49 11.75 7.61
N GLY A 244 0.63 12.02 8.91
CA GLY A 244 1.56 13.04 9.42
C GLY A 244 3.01 12.74 9.09
N GLN A 245 3.46 11.48 9.24
CA GLN A 245 4.82 11.07 8.91
C GLN A 245 5.09 11.09 7.40
N LYS A 246 4.12 10.71 6.57
CA LYS A 246 4.20 10.84 5.10
C LYS A 246 4.35 12.31 4.69
N LEU A 247 3.53 13.19 5.29
CA LEU A 247 3.62 14.63 5.07
C LEU A 247 4.96 15.21 5.51
N TRP A 248 5.50 14.75 6.63
CA TRP A 248 6.83 15.12 7.12
C TRP A 248 7.94 14.75 6.14
N LYS A 249 7.93 13.55 5.59
CA LYS A 249 8.89 13.15 4.53
C LYS A 249 8.82 14.09 3.32
N ARG A 250 7.61 14.46 2.90
CA ARG A 250 7.41 15.44 1.81
C ARG A 250 7.91 16.82 2.19
N ALA A 251 7.60 17.29 3.39
CA ALA A 251 8.00 18.61 3.88
C ALA A 251 9.53 18.78 3.89
N LYS A 252 10.29 17.77 4.31
CA LYS A 252 11.76 17.79 4.29
C LYS A 252 12.37 18.01 2.90
N ASN A 253 11.67 17.66 1.83
CA ASN A 253 12.13 17.84 0.45
C ASN A 253 11.79 19.24 -0.12
N ILE A 254 10.87 19.98 0.53
CA ILE A 254 10.33 21.25 0.02
C ILE A 254 10.75 22.41 0.95
N ILE A 255 10.74 22.17 2.26
CA ILE A 255 11.01 23.17 3.28
C ILE A 255 12.39 22.90 3.89
N PRO A 256 13.33 23.85 3.87
CA PRO A 256 14.60 23.71 4.57
C PRO A 256 14.40 23.34 6.03
N GLY A 257 14.87 22.13 6.40
CA GLY A 257 14.68 21.59 7.74
C GLY A 257 13.29 20.98 8.03
N GLY A 258 12.36 20.96 7.09
CA GLY A 258 11.04 20.31 7.20
C GLY A 258 9.96 21.08 7.93
N ASN A 259 10.33 21.95 8.88
CA ASN A 259 9.46 22.87 9.59
C ASN A 259 10.25 24.10 10.06
N MET A 260 9.56 25.07 10.66
CA MET A 260 10.19 26.33 11.08
C MET A 260 10.99 26.24 12.39
N LEU A 261 10.86 25.17 13.16
CA LEU A 261 11.53 25.02 14.47
C LEU A 261 12.25 23.68 14.58
N LEU A 262 13.55 23.73 14.80
CA LEU A 262 14.39 22.53 14.99
C LEU A 262 13.85 21.64 16.12
N SER A 263 13.46 22.23 17.25
CA SER A 263 12.95 21.52 18.42
C SER A 263 11.60 20.82 18.21
N LYS A 264 10.92 21.04 17.08
CA LYS A 264 9.63 20.42 16.73
C LYS A 264 9.76 19.33 15.68
N ARG A 265 10.98 18.98 15.27
CA ARG A 265 11.20 17.88 14.35
C ARG A 265 10.87 16.54 15.00
N PRO A 266 10.12 15.66 14.31
CA PRO A 266 9.79 14.32 14.83
C PRO A 266 11.00 13.49 15.25
N GLU A 267 12.14 13.68 14.59
CA GLU A 267 13.40 13.00 14.89
C GLU A 267 13.95 13.31 16.27
N MET A 268 13.54 14.43 16.87
CA MET A 268 13.94 14.82 18.22
C MET A 268 13.19 14.04 19.32
N PHE A 269 12.11 13.35 18.97
CA PHE A 269 11.25 12.63 19.91
C PHE A 269 11.23 11.12 19.59
N LEU A 270 10.37 10.70 18.68
CA LEU A 270 10.20 9.30 18.30
C LEU A 270 10.14 9.20 16.76
N PRO A 271 11.29 9.03 16.10
CA PRO A 271 11.34 8.94 14.64
C PRO A 271 10.35 7.92 14.08
N GLU A 272 9.67 8.27 13.00
CA GLU A 272 8.66 7.47 12.30
C GLU A 272 7.35 7.16 13.08
N ASN A 273 7.34 7.32 14.40
CA ASN A 273 6.14 7.08 15.24
C ASN A 273 5.57 8.35 15.86
N TRP A 274 6.32 9.46 15.88
CA TRP A 274 5.82 10.73 16.38
C TRP A 274 4.72 11.27 15.44
N PRO A 275 3.59 11.76 15.98
CA PRO A 275 2.54 12.41 15.15
C PRO A 275 3.05 13.77 14.68
N SER A 276 3.73 13.81 13.53
CA SER A 276 4.49 14.96 13.03
C SER A 276 3.67 16.23 12.85
N TYR A 277 2.34 16.09 12.66
CA TYR A 277 1.38 17.18 12.49
C TYR A 277 0.08 16.86 13.21
N PHE A 278 -0.57 17.89 13.72
CA PHE A 278 -1.91 17.79 14.28
C PHE A 278 -2.94 18.43 13.35
N SER A 279 -4.09 17.77 13.18
CA SER A 279 -5.23 18.29 12.44
C SER A 279 -6.12 19.17 13.31
N LYS A 280 -6.09 18.96 14.65
CA LYS A 280 -6.95 19.66 15.61
C LYS A 280 -6.30 19.63 16.99
N ALA A 281 -6.54 20.70 17.75
CA ALA A 281 -6.18 20.79 19.16
C ALA A 281 -7.31 21.47 19.95
N LYS A 282 -7.62 20.97 21.18
CA LYS A 282 -8.60 21.60 22.08
C LYS A 282 -8.35 21.19 23.55
N GLY A 283 -8.29 22.18 24.45
CA GLY A 283 -7.89 21.94 25.83
C GLY A 283 -6.51 21.32 25.90
N CYS A 284 -6.34 20.16 26.53
CA CYS A 284 -5.12 19.39 26.55
C CYS A 284 -5.09 18.24 25.53
N LYS A 285 -6.02 18.22 24.58
CA LYS A 285 -6.12 17.15 23.58
C LYS A 285 -5.69 17.62 22.22
N VAL A 286 -4.94 16.77 21.51
CA VAL A 286 -4.54 16.96 20.12
C VAL A 286 -4.93 15.75 19.29
N TRP A 287 -5.20 15.95 18.01
CA TRP A 287 -5.51 14.89 17.06
C TRP A 287 -4.49 14.94 15.91
N ASP A 288 -3.91 13.79 15.59
CA ASP A 288 -3.03 13.70 14.43
C ASP A 288 -3.80 13.78 13.10
N MET A 289 -3.07 13.65 11.99
CA MET A 289 -3.66 13.71 10.65
C MET A 289 -4.52 12.47 10.30
N ASP A 290 -4.47 11.43 11.14
CA ASP A 290 -5.26 10.20 11.02
C ASP A 290 -6.40 10.17 12.06
N ASN A 291 -6.73 11.34 12.68
CA ASN A 291 -7.75 11.54 13.71
C ASN A 291 -7.55 10.78 15.03
N LYS A 292 -6.35 10.25 15.25
CA LYS A 292 -6.03 9.63 16.54
C LYS A 292 -5.81 10.71 17.59
N GLN A 293 -6.51 10.56 18.73
CA GLN A 293 -6.44 11.51 19.85
C GLN A 293 -5.27 11.19 20.77
N TYR A 294 -4.59 12.24 21.23
CA TYR A 294 -3.55 12.21 22.26
C TYR A 294 -3.82 13.25 23.33
N PHE A 295 -3.27 13.04 24.52
CA PHE A 295 -3.17 14.09 25.53
C PHE A 295 -1.80 14.76 25.40
N ASP A 296 -1.78 16.09 25.25
CA ASP A 296 -0.55 16.86 25.28
C ASP A 296 -0.16 17.13 26.74
N MET A 297 0.83 16.40 27.20
CA MET A 297 1.39 16.52 28.55
C MET A 297 2.64 17.43 28.58
N SER A 298 2.96 18.10 27.46
CA SER A 298 4.04 19.06 27.37
C SER A 298 3.60 20.48 27.78
N MET A 299 4.55 21.43 27.75
CA MET A 299 4.21 22.87 27.80
C MET A 299 3.57 23.29 26.48
N MET A 300 2.25 23.16 26.37
CA MET A 300 1.45 23.43 25.17
C MET A 300 1.86 24.75 24.52
N GLY A 301 2.32 24.69 23.25
CA GLY A 301 2.79 25.86 22.53
C GLY A 301 3.97 26.61 23.20
N ILE A 302 4.86 25.89 23.89
CA ILE A 302 6.00 26.46 24.65
C ILE A 302 5.49 27.46 25.75
N GLY A 303 4.43 27.06 26.45
CA GLY A 303 3.83 27.85 27.51
C GLY A 303 2.91 28.99 27.05
N THR A 304 2.63 29.12 25.75
CA THR A 304 1.71 30.14 25.23
C THR A 304 0.24 29.78 25.41
N ASN A 305 -0.08 28.50 25.52
CA ASN A 305 -1.46 27.98 25.63
C ASN A 305 -1.79 27.55 27.07
N THR A 306 -1.54 28.40 28.05
CA THR A 306 -1.75 28.11 29.48
C THR A 306 -3.21 27.82 29.84
N LEU A 307 -4.18 28.33 29.07
CA LEU A 307 -5.61 28.04 29.18
C LEU A 307 -6.04 26.80 28.36
N GLY A 308 -5.10 26.13 27.73
CA GLY A 308 -5.37 25.05 26.77
C GLY A 308 -5.57 25.53 25.34
N TYR A 309 -5.54 24.61 24.41
CA TYR A 309 -5.78 24.88 22.99
C TYR A 309 -7.24 25.27 22.72
N GLY A 310 -7.45 26.24 21.84
CA GLY A 310 -8.80 26.62 21.38
C GLY A 310 -9.69 27.15 22.50
N HIS A 311 -9.14 27.99 23.39
CA HIS A 311 -9.94 28.65 24.42
C HIS A 311 -10.90 29.67 23.78
N PRO A 312 -12.21 29.60 24.03
CA PRO A 312 -13.19 30.40 23.28
C PRO A 312 -12.99 31.92 23.35
N ASP A 313 -12.63 32.45 24.53
CA ASP A 313 -12.43 33.89 24.68
C ASP A 313 -11.18 34.39 23.99
N VAL A 314 -10.10 33.55 24.00
CA VAL A 314 -8.85 33.84 23.29
C VAL A 314 -9.09 33.79 21.78
N ASP A 315 -9.73 32.74 21.29
CA ASP A 315 -10.05 32.61 19.87
C ASP A 315 -10.88 33.75 19.35
N LYS A 316 -11.93 34.21 20.14
CA LYS A 316 -12.74 35.35 19.79
C LYS A 316 -11.91 36.63 19.69
N ALA A 317 -11.06 36.91 20.69
CA ALA A 317 -10.23 38.11 20.69
C ALA A 317 -9.24 38.12 19.51
N VAL A 318 -8.62 36.94 19.21
CA VAL A 318 -7.73 36.79 18.06
C VAL A 318 -8.46 37.03 16.73
N MET A 319 -9.66 36.48 16.57
CA MET A 319 -10.46 36.69 15.35
C MET A 319 -10.85 38.17 15.15
N GLU A 320 -11.18 38.89 16.21
CA GLU A 320 -11.46 40.33 16.15
C GLU A 320 -10.24 41.13 15.67
N VAL A 321 -9.03 40.78 16.11
CA VAL A 321 -7.78 41.42 15.69
C VAL A 321 -7.43 41.08 14.23
N VAL A 322 -7.57 39.80 13.85
CA VAL A 322 -7.32 39.36 12.48
C VAL A 322 -8.24 40.08 11.48
N ASN A 323 -9.51 40.27 11.82
CA ASN A 323 -10.47 40.96 10.99
C ASN A 323 -10.16 42.48 10.81
N LYS A 324 -9.38 43.07 11.71
CA LYS A 324 -8.91 44.48 11.61
C LYS A 324 -7.57 44.60 10.91
N GLY A 325 -6.97 43.49 10.47
CA GLY A 325 -5.61 43.42 10.00
C GLY A 325 -4.65 43.00 11.11
N ASN A 326 -3.85 42.00 10.87
CA ASN A 326 -2.94 41.39 11.85
C ASN A 326 -1.53 42.02 11.87
N MET A 327 -1.41 43.28 11.48
CA MET A 327 -0.15 44.04 11.57
C MET A 327 0.07 44.53 12.99
N SER A 328 1.22 44.19 13.55
CA SER A 328 1.78 44.84 14.73
C SER A 328 2.96 45.72 14.35
N THR A 329 2.97 46.90 14.80
CA THR A 329 4.12 47.82 14.68
C THR A 329 5.16 47.49 15.73
#